data_a965d945bba1f53bb8085a528f04a835
#
_entry.id   a965d945bba1f53bb8085a528f04a835
#
_cell.length_a   1.000
_cell.length_b   1.000
_cell.length_c   1.000
_cell.angle_alpha   90.00
_cell.angle_beta   90.00
_cell.angle_gamma   90.00
#
_symmetry.space_group_name_H-M   'P 1'
#
loop_
_entity.id
_entity.type
_entity.pdbx_description
1 polymer ?
#
loop_
_entity_poly.entity_id
_entity_poly.type
_entity_poly.pdbx_seq_one_letter_code
_entity_poly.pdbx_strand_id
1 'polypeptide(L)'
;MKISGIKRNVVFIASLIFITSGLIAQNIELPEVTTVISGDAEKAEKDALPDFSDVLELPSGSGGVEPELPGVESAGKPEIAASPLPKSEKSVYAEGLIGGGYPMFFTGNISVFRSVGESPFRFNFEHNSALGYSNHSLIDNFSDRETKLEIKKSYKKNNVSWSAGGTYKSCADGLQGNVNSNGQTISLFNRDTYSAEGAASYSFANGFMLGTSADVVFYNRYAEQPCVAIPTLSYSQITPSAFVKWQGHGFDVGLDATYAFTTELHEELAFQNGHRGQFGAHLEWKNDFVKLYGNTAAIVGNLINDNAVIVPFTVGVDSSFPVYFANRRFSILAEGGIKTEKAALNELEEKYKFAEINWNAPETSDWYGKLAFTIPLKTAFTGSASLEYRQTAYGNKTLEPDYSSSDPIYKFYETSHQLFITDFVLSYHYEDFTFNTEWRSNWMDVPALETYQLVNFALNWQDNKSRYGADLSVTLPINSEVETPVINAEAFVRLTSSVRAILSVNDIVKLYTGEPRYYAGKYVARGGSAVVLLKFFF
;
A
#
# COMPACT_ATOMS: atom_id res chain seq x y z
N MET A 1 29.66 25.72 -3.91
CA MET A 1 29.88 25.94 -2.44
C MET A 1 28.69 26.69 -1.86
N LYS A 2 27.60 26.01 -1.48
CA LYS A 2 26.44 26.51 -0.69
C LYS A 2 25.48 25.38 -0.32
N ILE A 3 26.03 24.26 0.22
CA ILE A 3 25.21 23.11 0.71
C ILE A 3 24.79 23.28 2.19
N SER A 4 25.25 24.36 2.88
CA SER A 4 25.03 24.50 4.31
C SER A 4 23.66 25.04 4.73
N GLY A 5 22.89 25.64 3.83
CA GLY A 5 21.63 26.30 4.18
C GLY A 5 20.44 25.33 4.29
N ILE A 6 20.36 24.35 3.39
CA ILE A 6 19.20 23.45 3.30
C ILE A 6 19.23 22.40 4.41
N LYS A 7 20.40 21.84 4.73
CA LYS A 7 20.56 20.95 5.89
C LYS A 7 20.13 21.61 7.21
N ARG A 8 20.31 22.91 7.32
CA ARG A 8 19.97 23.69 8.53
C ARG A 8 18.46 23.90 8.67
N ASN A 9 17.73 24.06 7.57
CA ASN A 9 16.27 24.26 7.60
C ASN A 9 15.50 22.94 7.79
N VAL A 10 15.95 21.85 7.19
CA VAL A 10 15.36 20.51 7.38
C VAL A 10 15.59 20.01 8.82
N VAL A 11 16.78 20.25 9.38
CA VAL A 11 17.08 19.96 10.79
C VAL A 11 16.24 20.83 11.71
N PHE A 12 15.95 22.09 11.36
CA PHE A 12 15.14 22.99 12.17
C PHE A 12 13.65 22.57 12.19
N ILE A 13 13.09 22.12 11.06
CA ILE A 13 11.71 21.61 10.98
C ILE A 13 11.60 20.26 11.69
N ALA A 14 12.54 19.35 11.49
CA ALA A 14 12.60 18.09 12.23
C ALA A 14 12.79 18.31 13.74
N SER A 15 13.61 19.29 14.14
CA SER A 15 13.78 19.67 15.56
C SER A 15 12.52 20.29 16.16
N LEU A 16 11.73 21.04 15.39
CA LEU A 16 10.47 21.61 15.87
C LEU A 16 9.41 20.53 16.11
N ILE A 17 9.37 19.50 15.27
CA ILE A 17 8.49 18.32 15.45
C ILE A 17 8.95 17.49 16.66
N PHE A 18 10.25 17.35 16.88
CA PHE A 18 10.79 16.65 18.05
C PHE A 18 10.63 17.45 19.36
N ILE A 19 10.70 18.78 19.33
CA ILE A 19 10.53 19.60 20.54
C ILE A 19 9.08 19.62 21.02
N THR A 20 8.10 19.59 20.12
CA THR A 20 6.68 19.48 20.50
C THR A 20 6.31 18.11 21.05
N SER A 21 7.01 17.03 20.65
CA SER A 21 6.83 15.69 21.22
C SER A 21 7.63 15.45 22.50
N GLY A 22 8.72 16.18 22.72
CA GLY A 22 9.60 16.06 23.90
C GLY A 22 9.04 16.67 25.20
N LEU A 23 8.03 17.54 25.12
CA LEU A 23 7.42 18.16 26.30
C LEU A 23 6.38 17.28 27.03
N ILE A 24 6.11 16.05 26.55
CA ILE A 24 5.18 15.11 27.17
C ILE A 24 5.87 13.78 27.57
N ALA A 25 7.18 13.67 27.42
CA ALA A 25 7.92 12.51 27.88
C ALA A 25 8.23 12.63 29.39
N GLN A 26 7.22 12.46 30.23
CA GLN A 26 7.45 12.10 31.63
C GLN A 26 7.69 10.60 31.75
N ASN A 27 8.90 10.28 32.19
CA ASN A 27 9.36 9.00 32.77
C ASN A 27 8.58 7.73 32.34
N ILE A 28 9.06 7.08 31.30
CA ILE A 28 8.74 5.68 31.07
C ILE A 28 9.79 4.85 31.82
N GLU A 29 9.52 4.51 33.07
CA GLU A 29 10.17 3.39 33.71
C GLU A 29 9.64 2.11 33.08
N LEU A 30 10.53 1.35 32.47
CA LEU A 30 10.22 -0.01 31.97
C LEU A 30 9.97 -0.88 33.21
N PRO A 31 8.77 -1.50 33.35
CA PRO A 31 8.52 -2.40 34.47
C PRO A 31 9.40 -3.66 34.34
N GLU A 32 10.04 -4.03 35.42
CA GLU A 32 10.73 -5.31 35.57
C GLU A 32 9.78 -6.48 35.26
N VAL A 33 10.22 -7.35 34.36
CA VAL A 33 9.47 -8.54 33.97
C VAL A 33 9.62 -9.60 35.07
N THR A 34 8.64 -9.66 35.94
CA THR A 34 8.50 -10.82 36.86
C THR A 34 7.56 -11.84 36.21
N THR A 35 8.12 -12.94 35.76
CA THR A 35 7.36 -14.07 35.21
C THR A 35 6.74 -14.84 36.37
N VAL A 36 5.44 -14.75 36.57
CA VAL A 36 4.68 -15.67 37.40
C VAL A 36 3.99 -16.68 36.50
N ILE A 37 4.45 -17.93 36.60
CA ILE A 37 3.80 -19.07 35.95
C ILE A 37 2.73 -19.56 36.92
N SER A 38 1.46 -19.34 36.61
CA SER A 38 0.37 -20.10 37.21
C SER A 38 -0.51 -20.65 36.08
N GLY A 39 -0.60 -21.98 36.04
CA GLY A 39 -1.46 -22.65 35.07
C GLY A 39 -2.91 -22.58 35.53
N ASP A 40 -3.78 -22.32 34.54
CA ASP A 40 -5.06 -23.02 34.36
C ASP A 40 -5.62 -22.56 33.02
N ALA A 41 -5.86 -23.54 32.14
CA ALA A 41 -6.32 -23.28 30.78
C ALA A 41 -7.85 -23.25 30.75
N GLU A 42 -8.45 -22.08 30.79
CA GLU A 42 -9.83 -21.86 30.34
C GLU A 42 -9.89 -21.51 28.87
N LYS A 43 -10.90 -22.06 28.20
CA LYS A 43 -11.18 -21.84 26.77
C LYS A 43 -11.33 -20.36 26.46
N ALA A 44 -10.37 -19.78 25.75
CA ALA A 44 -10.49 -18.44 25.20
C ALA A 44 -11.24 -18.48 23.87
N GLU A 45 -12.35 -17.74 23.76
CA GLU A 45 -12.99 -17.42 22.49
C GLU A 45 -12.03 -16.62 21.60
N LYS A 46 -12.10 -16.87 20.28
CA LYS A 46 -11.30 -16.18 19.26
C LYS A 46 -11.73 -14.72 19.15
N ASP A 47 -11.08 -13.83 19.85
CA ASP A 47 -11.16 -12.40 19.53
C ASP A 47 -10.14 -12.10 18.42
N ALA A 48 -10.62 -11.55 17.32
CA ALA A 48 -9.78 -11.03 16.25
C ALA A 48 -8.89 -9.89 16.77
N LEU A 49 -7.71 -9.70 16.18
CA LEU A 49 -6.93 -8.48 16.43
C LEU A 49 -7.83 -7.26 16.22
N PRO A 50 -7.70 -6.23 17.08
CA PRO A 50 -8.43 -4.99 16.86
C PRO A 50 -8.14 -4.47 15.45
N ASP A 51 -9.18 -4.28 14.66
CA ASP A 51 -9.07 -3.64 13.36
C ASP A 51 -8.79 -2.15 13.57
N PHE A 52 -7.62 -1.72 13.12
CA PHE A 52 -7.20 -0.31 13.22
C PHE A 52 -7.88 0.59 12.19
N SER A 53 -8.49 0.01 11.15
CA SER A 53 -9.19 0.79 10.13
C SER A 53 -10.30 1.63 10.75
N ASP A 54 -11.08 1.07 11.67
CA ASP A 54 -12.19 1.78 12.32
C ASP A 54 -11.75 2.89 13.29
N VAL A 55 -10.51 2.84 13.77
CA VAL A 55 -10.00 3.81 14.76
C VAL A 55 -9.19 4.93 14.11
N LEU A 56 -8.62 4.67 12.94
CA LEU A 56 -7.74 5.58 12.22
C LEU A 56 -8.37 6.12 10.92
N GLU A 57 -9.55 5.66 10.54
CA GLU A 57 -10.32 6.29 9.47
C GLU A 57 -10.78 7.68 9.91
N LEU A 58 -9.91 8.65 9.63
CA LEU A 58 -10.43 9.98 9.35
C LEU A 58 -11.21 9.86 8.04
N PRO A 59 -12.34 10.55 7.92
CA PRO A 59 -12.97 10.67 6.63
C PRO A 59 -11.89 11.21 5.69
N SER A 60 -11.36 10.34 4.85
CA SER A 60 -10.48 10.75 3.75
C SER A 60 -11.28 11.81 2.99
N GLY A 61 -10.75 13.02 3.01
CA GLY A 61 -11.30 14.11 2.22
C GLY A 61 -11.36 13.60 0.79
N SER A 62 -12.57 13.64 0.26
CA SER A 62 -12.95 13.39 -1.13
C SER A 62 -12.21 12.27 -1.86
N GLY A 63 -12.95 11.28 -2.17
CA GLY A 63 -13.06 10.59 -3.44
C GLY A 63 -11.87 10.48 -4.38
N GLY A 64 -10.66 10.49 -3.88
CA GLY A 64 -9.63 9.67 -4.43
C GLY A 64 -9.97 8.26 -3.95
N VAL A 65 -10.77 7.52 -4.70
CA VAL A 65 -10.60 6.08 -4.69
C VAL A 65 -9.13 5.94 -5.00
N GLU A 66 -8.31 5.56 -3.98
CA GLU A 66 -7.04 4.96 -4.31
C GLU A 66 -7.38 3.93 -5.36
N PRO A 67 -6.93 4.06 -6.61
CA PRO A 67 -6.98 2.92 -7.46
C PRO A 67 -6.15 1.91 -6.67
N GLU A 68 -6.74 0.81 -6.24
CA GLU A 68 -5.97 -0.39 -6.10
C GLU A 68 -5.33 -0.58 -7.46
N LEU A 69 -4.16 0.02 -7.61
CA LEU A 69 -3.27 -0.29 -8.70
C LEU A 69 -3.11 -1.79 -8.58
N PRO A 70 -3.43 -2.55 -9.62
CA PRO A 70 -3.08 -3.93 -9.67
C PRO A 70 -1.56 -3.99 -9.73
N GLY A 71 -0.93 -3.73 -8.58
CA GLY A 71 0.39 -4.22 -8.35
C GLY A 71 0.27 -5.73 -8.50
N VAL A 72 1.27 -6.36 -9.03
CA VAL A 72 1.51 -7.78 -8.75
C VAL A 72 1.74 -7.83 -7.23
N GLU A 73 0.66 -7.68 -6.47
CA GLU A 73 0.66 -8.16 -5.11
C GLU A 73 0.89 -9.64 -5.27
N SER A 74 2.10 -10.06 -4.96
CA SER A 74 2.34 -11.45 -4.60
C SER A 74 1.14 -11.84 -3.75
N ALA A 75 0.32 -12.78 -4.24
CA ALA A 75 -0.96 -13.21 -3.68
C ALA A 75 -0.95 -12.93 -2.19
N GLY A 76 -1.79 -11.95 -1.79
CA GLY A 76 -1.60 -11.22 -0.56
C GLY A 76 -1.20 -12.17 0.54
N LYS A 77 -0.09 -11.92 1.22
CA LYS A 77 0.36 -12.82 2.30
C LYS A 77 -0.89 -13.12 3.10
N PRO A 78 -1.38 -14.35 3.14
CA PRO A 78 -2.53 -14.65 3.96
C PRO A 78 -2.20 -14.09 5.32
N GLU A 79 -2.98 -13.13 5.78
CA GLU A 79 -2.79 -12.54 7.08
C GLU A 79 -2.93 -13.71 8.05
N ILE A 80 -1.79 -14.23 8.52
CA ILE A 80 -1.79 -15.37 9.44
C ILE A 80 -2.59 -14.88 10.63
N ALA A 81 -3.79 -15.44 10.78
CA ALA A 81 -4.73 -15.01 11.81
C ALA A 81 -3.98 -14.91 13.14
N ALA A 82 -3.85 -13.71 13.63
CA ALA A 82 -3.08 -13.46 14.83
C ALA A 82 -3.64 -14.35 15.94
N SER A 83 -2.75 -15.06 16.61
CA SER A 83 -3.13 -15.84 17.77
C SER A 83 -3.85 -14.97 18.76
N PRO A 84 -4.95 -15.42 19.35
CA PRO A 84 -5.59 -14.68 20.42
C PRO A 84 -4.57 -14.42 21.51
N LEU A 85 -4.16 -13.18 21.65
CA LEU A 85 -3.39 -12.75 22.79
C LEU A 85 -4.28 -12.91 24.02
N PRO A 86 -3.76 -13.40 25.15
CA PRO A 86 -4.52 -13.42 26.38
C PRO A 86 -5.04 -12.02 26.66
N LYS A 87 -6.28 -11.88 27.08
CA LYS A 87 -6.88 -10.61 27.53
C LYS A 87 -6.03 -10.06 28.69
N SER A 88 -4.94 -9.40 28.34
CA SER A 88 -4.14 -8.64 29.28
C SER A 88 -4.67 -7.22 29.24
N GLU A 89 -4.91 -6.62 30.38
CA GLU A 89 -5.24 -5.20 30.53
C GLU A 89 -4.10 -4.27 30.07
N LYS A 90 -3.09 -4.82 29.42
CA LYS A 90 -1.97 -4.05 28.86
C LYS A 90 -2.51 -3.13 27.79
N SER A 91 -2.31 -1.87 27.97
CA SER A 91 -2.70 -0.84 27.02
C SER A 91 -1.74 -0.71 25.82
N VAL A 92 -0.60 -1.38 25.85
CA VAL A 92 0.45 -1.32 24.83
C VAL A 92 0.87 -2.73 24.46
N TYR A 93 0.97 -2.99 23.19
CA TYR A 93 1.43 -4.24 22.59
C TYR A 93 2.67 -3.97 21.77
N ALA A 94 3.57 -4.94 21.72
CA ALA A 94 4.71 -4.90 20.83
C ALA A 94 4.88 -6.26 20.14
N GLU A 95 5.20 -6.23 18.86
CA GLU A 95 5.62 -7.41 18.13
C GLU A 95 6.91 -7.11 17.36
N GLY A 96 7.71 -8.12 17.17
CA GLY A 96 8.94 -8.04 16.41
C GLY A 96 9.10 -9.25 15.52
N LEU A 97 9.68 -9.05 14.35
CA LEU A 97 10.07 -10.09 13.41
C LEU A 97 11.53 -9.83 13.03
N ILE A 98 12.34 -10.87 13.05
CA ILE A 98 13.70 -10.82 12.51
C ILE A 98 13.99 -12.11 11.79
N GLY A 99 14.68 -12.02 10.67
CA GLY A 99 15.08 -13.20 9.93
C GLY A 99 16.09 -12.94 8.85
N GLY A 100 16.59 -14.04 8.33
CA GLY A 100 17.56 -14.01 7.25
C GLY A 100 17.61 -15.37 6.54
N GLY A 101 18.24 -15.39 5.39
CA GLY A 101 18.32 -16.60 4.59
C GLY A 101 19.04 -16.43 3.27
N TYR A 102 18.82 -17.39 2.41
CA TYR A 102 19.36 -17.42 1.05
C TYR A 102 18.42 -16.67 0.09
N PRO A 103 18.92 -15.93 -0.89
CA PRO A 103 20.31 -15.52 -1.11
C PRO A 103 20.62 -14.18 -0.41
N MET A 104 21.40 -14.17 0.64
CA MET A 104 21.79 -12.96 1.39
C MET A 104 20.61 -12.04 1.73
N PHE A 105 19.50 -12.64 2.14
CA PHE A 105 18.29 -11.94 2.52
C PHE A 105 18.28 -11.63 4.01
N PHE A 106 17.88 -10.41 4.36
CA PHE A 106 17.64 -9.99 5.74
C PHE A 106 16.33 -9.23 5.80
N THR A 107 15.54 -9.53 6.82
CA THR A 107 14.30 -8.79 7.13
C THR A 107 14.17 -8.56 8.62
N GLY A 108 13.63 -7.42 8.97
CA GLY A 108 13.30 -7.06 10.35
C GLY A 108 12.08 -6.15 10.38
N ASN A 109 11.17 -6.42 11.33
CA ASN A 109 10.03 -5.57 11.60
C ASN A 109 9.87 -5.43 13.10
N ILE A 110 9.55 -4.22 13.56
CA ILE A 110 9.19 -3.93 14.95
C ILE A 110 7.95 -3.05 14.92
N SER A 111 6.87 -3.52 15.52
CA SER A 111 5.64 -2.77 15.68
C SER A 111 5.32 -2.60 17.15
N VAL A 112 5.06 -1.36 17.58
CA VAL A 112 4.58 -1.03 18.92
C VAL A 112 3.31 -0.22 18.78
N PHE A 113 2.24 -0.67 19.43
CA PHE A 113 0.96 -0.02 19.25
C PHE A 113 0.09 -0.06 20.50
N ARG A 114 -0.79 0.91 20.58
CA ARG A 114 -1.87 0.98 21.56
C ARG A 114 -3.16 1.25 20.81
N SER A 115 -4.08 0.29 20.81
CA SER A 115 -5.36 0.39 20.12
C SER A 115 -6.50 0.91 20.99
N VAL A 116 -6.35 0.82 22.31
CA VAL A 116 -7.41 1.10 23.29
C VAL A 116 -7.18 2.44 23.98
N GLY A 117 -8.28 3.15 24.29
CA GLY A 117 -8.28 4.43 25.00
C GLY A 117 -8.44 5.64 24.08
N GLU A 118 -8.42 6.84 24.68
CA GLU A 118 -8.65 8.10 23.98
C GLU A 118 -7.48 8.53 23.05
N SER A 119 -6.33 7.87 23.16
CA SER A 119 -5.11 8.27 22.44
C SER A 119 -4.35 7.04 21.91
N PRO A 120 -4.88 6.34 20.90
CA PRO A 120 -4.17 5.26 20.25
C PRO A 120 -2.93 5.78 19.51
N PHE A 121 -1.92 4.92 19.43
CA PHE A 121 -0.72 5.20 18.66
C PHE A 121 -0.18 3.92 18.01
N ARG A 122 0.58 4.09 16.93
CA ARG A 122 1.34 3.05 16.26
C ARG A 122 2.73 3.56 15.91
N PHE A 123 3.71 2.74 16.16
CA PHE A 123 5.07 2.84 15.66
C PHE A 123 5.37 1.58 14.89
N ASN A 124 5.85 1.69 13.67
CA ASN A 124 6.26 0.56 12.85
C ASN A 124 7.61 0.87 12.19
N PHE A 125 8.56 -0.06 12.34
CA PHE A 125 9.82 -0.06 11.62
C PHE A 125 9.92 -1.35 10.83
N GLU A 126 10.25 -1.25 9.56
CA GLU A 126 10.42 -2.38 8.66
C GLU A 126 11.69 -2.21 7.84
N HIS A 127 12.43 -3.29 7.70
CA HIS A 127 13.61 -3.35 6.84
C HIS A 127 13.63 -4.67 6.10
N ASN A 128 13.78 -4.60 4.78
CA ASN A 128 13.94 -5.73 3.89
C ASN A 128 15.13 -5.48 2.97
N SER A 129 16.03 -6.46 2.86
CA SER A 129 17.17 -6.33 1.96
C SER A 129 17.54 -7.67 1.34
N ALA A 130 17.92 -7.63 0.07
CA ALA A 130 18.60 -8.71 -0.63
C ALA A 130 19.85 -8.12 -1.29
N LEU A 131 21.01 -8.66 -0.94
CA LEU A 131 22.33 -8.14 -1.34
C LEU A 131 23.05 -9.03 -2.33
N GLY A 132 22.36 -9.99 -2.93
CA GLY A 132 22.87 -10.88 -3.95
C GLY A 132 21.81 -11.87 -4.40
N TYR A 133 21.89 -12.34 -5.62
CA TYR A 133 21.05 -13.39 -6.16
C TYR A 133 21.73 -14.09 -7.33
N SER A 134 21.73 -15.43 -7.34
CA SER A 134 22.41 -16.24 -8.35
C SER A 134 23.88 -15.82 -8.48
N ASN A 135 24.31 -15.42 -9.66
CA ASN A 135 25.67 -14.95 -9.94
C ASN A 135 25.84 -13.43 -9.72
N HIS A 136 24.81 -12.73 -9.30
CA HIS A 136 24.84 -11.29 -9.04
C HIS A 136 25.04 -11.04 -7.55
N SER A 137 25.99 -10.18 -7.23
CA SER A 137 26.37 -9.81 -5.86
C SER A 137 26.44 -8.29 -5.71
N LEU A 138 26.75 -7.81 -4.51
CA LEU A 138 27.04 -6.39 -4.30
C LEU A 138 28.18 -5.87 -5.18
N ILE A 139 29.15 -6.72 -5.52
CA ILE A 139 30.26 -6.35 -6.41
C ILE A 139 29.74 -6.04 -7.82
N ASP A 140 28.70 -6.75 -8.25
CA ASP A 140 28.03 -6.55 -9.53
C ASP A 140 26.88 -5.52 -9.42
N ASN A 141 26.85 -4.75 -8.32
CA ASN A 141 25.82 -3.77 -8.02
C ASN A 141 24.39 -4.35 -7.96
N PHE A 142 24.24 -5.57 -7.48
CA PHE A 142 22.94 -6.11 -7.13
C PHE A 142 22.56 -5.63 -5.73
N SER A 143 21.48 -4.89 -5.61
CA SER A 143 20.87 -4.50 -4.34
C SER A 143 19.36 -4.35 -4.54
N ASP A 144 18.59 -4.85 -3.59
CA ASP A 144 17.14 -4.60 -3.49
C ASP A 144 16.86 -4.39 -2.00
N ARG A 145 16.79 -3.14 -1.59
CA ARG A 145 16.68 -2.75 -0.19
C ARG A 145 15.55 -1.75 0.00
N GLU A 146 14.74 -2.02 1.00
CA GLU A 146 13.69 -1.11 1.45
C GLU A 146 13.75 -0.97 2.98
N THR A 147 13.62 0.26 3.46
CA THR A 147 13.49 0.60 4.88
C THR A 147 12.33 1.53 5.05
N LYS A 148 11.40 1.20 5.95
CA LYS A 148 10.23 2.02 6.27
C LYS A 148 10.15 2.27 7.76
N LEU A 149 9.90 3.52 8.14
CA LEU A 149 9.57 3.93 9.50
C LEU A 149 8.24 4.68 9.45
N GLU A 150 7.28 4.27 10.26
CA GLU A 150 5.97 4.90 10.36
C GLU A 150 5.64 5.18 11.81
N ILE A 151 5.17 6.39 12.09
CA ILE A 151 4.69 6.80 13.40
C ILE A 151 3.32 7.44 13.20
N LYS A 152 2.31 6.95 13.91
CA LYS A 152 0.96 7.52 13.85
C LYS A 152 0.38 7.62 15.24
N LYS A 153 -0.26 8.74 15.54
CA LYS A 153 -0.98 8.97 16.79
C LYS A 153 -2.30 9.61 16.49
N SER A 154 -3.34 9.16 17.15
CA SER A 154 -4.66 9.78 17.08
C SER A 154 -5.19 10.06 18.48
N TYR A 155 -6.21 10.90 18.53
CA TYR A 155 -6.92 11.26 19.75
C TYR A 155 -8.39 11.47 19.43
N LYS A 156 -9.26 10.85 20.22
CA LYS A 156 -10.69 11.04 20.10
C LYS A 156 -11.30 11.20 21.47
N LYS A 157 -11.93 12.33 21.73
CA LYS A 157 -12.65 12.60 22.96
C LYS A 157 -13.85 13.49 22.69
N ASN A 158 -15.01 13.01 23.12
CA ASN A 158 -16.27 13.69 22.87
C ASN A 158 -16.47 13.98 21.36
N ASN A 159 -16.52 15.24 21.01
CA ASN A 159 -16.79 15.73 19.66
C ASN A 159 -15.52 16.09 18.87
N VAL A 160 -14.36 15.96 19.47
CA VAL A 160 -13.08 16.31 18.84
C VAL A 160 -12.31 15.04 18.51
N SER A 161 -11.81 14.96 17.28
CA SER A 161 -10.80 13.99 16.90
C SER A 161 -9.65 14.67 16.16
N TRP A 162 -8.44 14.20 16.37
CA TRP A 162 -7.28 14.59 15.57
C TRP A 162 -6.33 13.41 15.40
N SER A 163 -5.57 13.43 14.33
CA SER A 163 -4.45 12.50 14.12
C SER A 163 -3.24 13.25 13.58
N ALA A 164 -2.08 12.70 13.84
CA ALA A 164 -0.83 13.13 13.25
C ALA A 164 0.04 11.90 12.99
N GLY A 165 0.73 11.89 11.87
CA GLY A 165 1.60 10.80 11.46
C GLY A 165 2.81 11.29 10.68
N GLY A 166 3.77 10.40 10.52
CA GLY A 166 4.91 10.62 9.66
C GLY A 166 5.48 9.29 9.19
N THR A 167 5.92 9.27 7.94
CA THR A 167 6.55 8.10 7.33
C THR A 167 7.88 8.51 6.71
N TYR A 168 8.88 7.69 6.93
CA TYR A 168 10.12 7.68 6.17
C TYR A 168 10.21 6.37 5.41
N LYS A 169 10.48 6.44 4.11
CA LYS A 169 10.73 5.28 3.27
C LYS A 169 11.99 5.52 2.46
N SER A 170 12.88 4.53 2.44
CA SER A 170 14.11 4.54 1.65
C SER A 170 14.20 3.25 0.85
N CYS A 171 14.34 3.39 -0.46
CA CYS A 171 14.56 2.29 -1.38
C CYS A 171 15.91 2.46 -2.07
N ALA A 172 16.64 1.36 -2.26
CA ALA A 172 17.88 1.35 -3.00
C ALA A 172 17.95 0.13 -3.92
N ASP A 173 17.88 0.37 -5.22
CA ASP A 173 17.94 -0.64 -6.27
C ASP A 173 19.29 -0.60 -6.99
N GLY A 174 19.96 -1.72 -7.08
CA GLY A 174 21.25 -1.87 -7.77
C GLY A 174 21.06 -2.02 -9.29
N LEU A 175 21.84 -1.31 -10.08
CA LEU A 175 21.75 -1.33 -11.54
C LEU A 175 22.52 -2.48 -12.20
N GLN A 176 23.03 -3.40 -11.40
CA GLN A 176 23.53 -4.72 -11.82
C GLN A 176 24.57 -4.69 -12.95
N GLY A 177 25.52 -3.77 -12.87
CA GLY A 177 26.59 -3.63 -13.85
C GLY A 177 26.17 -3.01 -15.20
N ASN A 178 24.90 -2.59 -15.34
CA ASN A 178 24.49 -1.83 -16.50
C ASN A 178 25.24 -0.49 -16.58
N VAL A 179 25.72 -0.13 -17.75
CA VAL A 179 26.45 1.10 -18.01
C VAL A 179 25.56 2.07 -18.81
N ASN A 180 25.72 3.35 -18.57
CA ASN A 180 25.09 4.36 -19.38
C ASN A 180 25.74 4.46 -20.78
N SER A 181 25.18 5.31 -21.65
CA SER A 181 25.68 5.57 -23.01
C SER A 181 27.14 6.07 -23.04
N ASN A 182 27.66 6.59 -21.94
CA ASN A 182 29.05 7.07 -21.80
C ASN A 182 29.99 6.02 -21.20
N GLY A 183 29.52 4.77 -20.99
CA GLY A 183 30.33 3.68 -20.42
C GLY A 183 30.58 3.80 -18.91
N GLN A 184 29.83 4.67 -18.19
CA GLN A 184 29.95 4.81 -16.74
C GLN A 184 29.01 3.82 -16.05
N THR A 185 29.54 3.12 -15.04
CA THR A 185 28.76 2.21 -14.21
C THR A 185 28.05 3.02 -13.13
N ILE A 186 26.73 2.85 -13.01
CA ILE A 186 25.93 3.38 -11.93
C ILE A 186 25.74 2.27 -10.91
N SER A 187 26.05 2.55 -9.63
CA SER A 187 25.99 1.51 -8.60
C SER A 187 24.59 1.33 -8.04
N LEU A 188 24.01 2.37 -7.49
CA LEU A 188 22.73 2.35 -6.81
C LEU A 188 21.82 3.50 -7.25
N PHE A 189 20.55 3.20 -7.36
CA PHE A 189 19.46 4.13 -7.60
C PHE A 189 18.66 4.27 -6.31
N ASN A 190 18.86 5.38 -5.61
CA ASN A 190 18.27 5.64 -4.31
C ASN A 190 17.05 6.53 -4.43
N ARG A 191 16.03 6.22 -3.62
CA ARG A 191 14.77 6.99 -3.51
C ARG A 191 14.39 7.09 -2.05
N ASP A 192 14.34 8.32 -1.56
CA ASP A 192 13.96 8.63 -0.18
C ASP A 192 12.68 9.45 -0.17
N THR A 193 11.66 8.96 0.54
CA THR A 193 10.38 9.64 0.75
C THR A 193 10.20 9.96 2.22
N TYR A 194 9.90 11.20 2.53
CA TYR A 194 9.50 11.66 3.85
C TYR A 194 8.11 12.23 3.74
N SER A 195 7.17 11.73 4.53
CA SER A 195 5.82 12.26 4.58
C SER A 195 5.42 12.61 6.01
N ALA A 196 4.58 13.63 6.13
CA ALA A 196 3.93 13.98 7.38
C ALA A 196 2.47 14.30 7.09
N GLU A 197 1.57 13.76 7.90
CA GLU A 197 0.14 13.97 7.80
C GLU A 197 -0.42 14.51 9.11
N GLY A 198 -1.42 15.37 9.02
CA GLY A 198 -2.14 15.86 10.19
C GLY A 198 -3.60 16.11 9.84
N ALA A 199 -4.50 15.75 10.72
CA ALA A 199 -5.92 16.00 10.50
C ALA A 199 -6.63 16.29 11.82
N ALA A 200 -7.71 17.09 11.75
CA ALA A 200 -8.56 17.40 12.89
C ALA A 200 -10.01 17.49 12.43
N SER A 201 -10.94 17.04 13.27
CA SER A 201 -12.37 17.19 13.01
C SER A 201 -13.14 17.45 14.29
N TYR A 202 -14.32 18.08 14.10
CA TYR A 202 -15.28 18.34 15.14
C TYR A 202 -16.68 17.88 14.70
N SER A 203 -17.31 17.04 15.52
CA SER A 203 -18.66 16.51 15.28
C SER A 203 -19.69 17.23 16.14
N PHE A 204 -20.72 17.78 15.53
CA PHE A 204 -21.84 18.44 16.21
C PHE A 204 -22.95 17.43 16.57
N ALA A 205 -23.70 17.71 17.61
CA ALA A 205 -24.78 16.83 18.07
C ALA A 205 -25.92 16.62 17.03
N ASN A 206 -26.04 17.49 16.05
CA ASN A 206 -27.07 17.45 14.99
C ASN A 206 -26.62 16.70 13.73
N GLY A 207 -25.52 15.93 13.81
CA GLY A 207 -24.97 15.13 12.70
C GLY A 207 -24.06 15.88 11.74
N PHE A 208 -23.80 17.16 11.95
CA PHE A 208 -22.80 17.89 11.19
C PHE A 208 -21.38 17.56 11.68
N MET A 209 -20.42 17.53 10.75
CA MET A 209 -19.01 17.40 11.03
C MET A 209 -18.22 18.38 10.16
N LEU A 210 -17.25 19.05 10.76
CA LEU A 210 -16.25 19.86 10.07
C LEU A 210 -14.88 19.26 10.30
N GLY A 211 -14.01 19.29 9.29
CA GLY A 211 -12.66 18.82 9.45
C GLY A 211 -11.69 19.46 8.47
N THR A 212 -10.42 19.31 8.78
CA THR A 212 -9.30 19.74 7.95
C THR A 212 -8.17 18.75 8.06
N SER A 213 -7.41 18.58 6.98
CA SER A 213 -6.14 17.84 6.98
C SER A 213 -5.07 18.57 6.19
N ALA A 214 -3.84 18.16 6.39
CA ALA A 214 -2.71 18.59 5.58
C ALA A 214 -1.71 17.45 5.48
N ASP A 215 -1.27 17.18 4.24
CA ASP A 215 -0.23 16.22 3.94
C ASP A 215 0.96 16.94 3.33
N VAL A 216 2.16 16.53 3.73
CA VAL A 216 3.41 17.07 3.21
C VAL A 216 4.29 15.90 2.81
N VAL A 217 4.77 15.90 1.58
CA VAL A 217 5.71 14.91 1.04
C VAL A 217 6.97 15.60 0.58
N PHE A 218 8.12 15.07 0.99
CA PHE A 218 9.43 15.38 0.44
C PHE A 218 9.99 14.12 -0.18
N TYR A 219 10.38 14.21 -1.42
CA TYR A 219 10.96 13.12 -2.17
C TYR A 219 12.33 13.50 -2.70
N ASN A 220 13.27 12.57 -2.63
CA ASN A 220 14.61 12.74 -3.16
C ASN A 220 15.07 11.45 -3.87
N ARG A 221 15.45 11.60 -5.13
CA ARG A 221 16.01 10.54 -5.96
C ARG A 221 17.41 10.92 -6.39
N TYR A 222 18.35 10.00 -6.23
CA TYR A 222 19.75 10.23 -6.61
C TYR A 222 20.48 8.91 -6.91
N ALA A 223 21.53 8.99 -7.71
CA ALA A 223 22.51 7.91 -7.89
C ALA A 223 23.70 8.13 -6.94
N GLU A 224 24.27 7.04 -6.40
CA GLU A 224 25.46 7.15 -5.52
C GLU A 224 26.67 7.72 -6.25
N GLN A 225 26.83 7.38 -7.52
CA GLN A 225 27.85 7.99 -8.37
C GLN A 225 27.18 8.96 -9.33
N PRO A 226 27.58 10.23 -9.35
CA PRO A 226 26.99 11.21 -10.24
C PRO A 226 27.10 10.73 -11.69
N CYS A 227 25.98 10.50 -12.32
CA CYS A 227 25.87 10.18 -13.72
C CYS A 227 24.98 11.20 -14.40
N VAL A 228 25.43 11.76 -15.51
CA VAL A 228 24.67 12.73 -16.31
C VAL A 228 23.36 12.14 -16.83
N ALA A 229 23.26 10.81 -16.90
CA ALA A 229 22.06 10.13 -17.37
C ALA A 229 20.93 10.03 -16.33
N ILE A 230 21.23 10.21 -15.03
CA ILE A 230 20.22 10.18 -13.96
C ILE A 230 20.34 11.45 -13.15
N PRO A 231 19.59 12.50 -13.52
CA PRO A 231 19.60 13.74 -12.76
C PRO A 231 19.02 13.53 -11.38
N THR A 232 19.59 14.20 -10.39
CA THR A 232 19.00 14.25 -9.05
C THR A 232 17.67 14.97 -9.13
N LEU A 233 16.62 14.37 -8.57
CA LEU A 233 15.31 15.01 -8.43
C LEU A 233 14.98 15.14 -6.95
N SER A 234 14.67 16.35 -6.53
CA SER A 234 14.14 16.62 -5.19
C SER A 234 12.92 17.50 -5.32
N TYR A 235 11.79 17.05 -4.80
CA TYR A 235 10.58 17.88 -4.79
C TYR A 235 9.87 17.85 -3.45
N SER A 236 8.99 18.83 -3.24
CA SER A 236 8.04 18.84 -2.15
C SER A 236 6.62 18.99 -2.67
N GLN A 237 5.69 18.35 -2.00
CA GLN A 237 4.26 18.52 -2.21
C GLN A 237 3.58 18.81 -0.89
N ILE A 238 2.67 19.78 -0.90
CA ILE A 238 1.84 20.16 0.25
C ILE A 238 0.38 20.08 -0.19
N THR A 239 -0.43 19.35 0.56
CA THR A 239 -1.83 19.09 0.20
C THR A 239 -2.75 19.38 1.40
N PRO A 240 -3.13 20.65 1.65
CA PRO A 240 -4.18 20.98 2.61
C PRO A 240 -5.56 20.60 2.07
N SER A 241 -6.43 20.15 2.95
CA SER A 241 -7.84 19.88 2.67
C SER A 241 -8.77 20.34 3.79
N ALA A 242 -10.04 20.56 3.45
CA ALA A 242 -11.10 20.85 4.39
C ALA A 242 -12.40 20.22 3.91
N PHE A 243 -13.24 19.82 4.84
CA PHE A 243 -14.55 19.26 4.52
C PHE A 243 -15.63 19.69 5.50
N VAL A 244 -16.86 19.65 5.03
CA VAL A 244 -18.07 19.69 5.83
C VAL A 244 -18.98 18.56 5.40
N LYS A 245 -19.52 17.81 6.35
CA LYS A 245 -20.49 16.75 6.06
C LYS A 245 -21.61 16.70 7.09
N TRP A 246 -22.72 16.15 6.68
CA TRP A 246 -23.86 15.88 7.52
C TRP A 246 -24.31 14.43 7.38
N GLN A 247 -24.57 13.79 8.50
CA GLN A 247 -25.07 12.41 8.58
C GLN A 247 -26.36 12.36 9.37
N GLY A 248 -27.40 11.78 8.79
CA GLY A 248 -28.67 11.61 9.47
C GLY A 248 -29.70 10.89 8.61
N HIS A 249 -30.59 10.11 9.27
CA HIS A 249 -31.71 9.41 8.63
C HIS A 249 -31.32 8.52 7.42
N GLY A 250 -30.14 7.91 7.48
CA GLY A 250 -29.62 7.08 6.38
C GLY A 250 -28.95 7.87 5.26
N PHE A 251 -28.87 9.19 5.36
CA PHE A 251 -28.14 10.04 4.41
C PHE A 251 -26.77 10.44 4.96
N ASP A 252 -25.79 10.52 4.07
CA ASP A 252 -24.49 11.15 4.26
C ASP A 252 -24.28 12.13 3.09
N VAL A 253 -24.13 13.41 3.40
CA VAL A 253 -23.96 14.47 2.39
C VAL A 253 -22.76 15.30 2.79
N GLY A 254 -21.86 15.58 1.87
CA GLY A 254 -20.69 16.38 2.16
C GLY A 254 -20.16 17.17 0.99
N LEU A 255 -19.37 18.18 1.36
CA LEU A 255 -18.57 19.01 0.47
C LEU A 255 -17.15 18.99 0.98
N ASP A 256 -16.19 18.97 0.07
CA ASP A 256 -14.77 19.01 0.37
C ASP A 256 -14.02 19.94 -0.58
N ALA A 257 -12.88 20.41 -0.11
CA ALA A 257 -11.96 21.19 -0.89
C ALA A 257 -10.53 20.73 -0.59
N THR A 258 -9.76 20.49 -1.62
CA THR A 258 -8.34 20.09 -1.52
C THR A 258 -7.51 20.95 -2.47
N TYR A 259 -6.33 21.35 -2.01
CA TYR A 259 -5.38 22.05 -2.85
C TYR A 259 -4.02 21.36 -2.74
N ALA A 260 -3.43 21.00 -3.86
CA ALA A 260 -2.09 20.42 -3.91
C ALA A 260 -1.12 21.38 -4.62
N PHE A 261 -0.01 21.64 -3.97
CA PHE A 261 1.10 22.41 -4.54
C PHE A 261 2.34 21.53 -4.57
N THR A 262 2.95 21.38 -5.74
CA THR A 262 4.17 20.60 -5.96
C THR A 262 5.25 21.52 -6.52
N THR A 263 6.44 21.50 -5.94
CA THR A 263 7.58 22.30 -6.40
C THR A 263 8.88 21.52 -6.33
N GLU A 264 9.76 21.77 -7.28
CA GLU A 264 11.12 21.25 -7.24
C GLU A 264 11.96 22.01 -6.20
N LEU A 265 12.85 21.27 -5.52
CA LEU A 265 13.75 21.83 -4.49
C LEU A 265 15.17 22.08 -5.01
N HIS A 266 15.53 21.50 -6.16
CA HIS A 266 16.79 21.71 -6.85
C HIS A 266 16.52 22.12 -8.28
N GLU A 267 17.04 23.25 -8.70
CA GLU A 267 16.86 23.84 -10.05
C GLU A 267 17.68 23.12 -11.15
N GLU A 268 17.92 21.82 -11.02
CA GLU A 268 18.67 21.02 -12.01
C GLU A 268 17.81 20.61 -13.20
N LEU A 269 16.51 20.49 -12.99
CA LEU A 269 15.53 20.11 -14.01
C LEU A 269 14.59 21.28 -14.27
N ALA A 270 14.14 21.44 -15.50
CA ALA A 270 13.10 22.41 -15.85
C ALA A 270 11.72 21.95 -15.37
N PHE A 271 11.59 21.69 -14.06
CA PHE A 271 10.40 21.15 -13.46
C PHE A 271 9.36 22.27 -13.25
N GLN A 272 8.23 22.15 -13.91
CA GLN A 272 7.15 23.11 -13.73
C GLN A 272 6.44 22.91 -12.39
N ASN A 273 6.32 23.98 -11.59
CA ASN A 273 5.51 23.91 -10.36
C ASN A 273 4.07 23.50 -10.65
N GLY A 274 3.56 22.57 -9.85
CA GLY A 274 2.21 22.05 -9.97
C GLY A 274 1.24 22.71 -9.01
N HIS A 275 0.10 23.13 -9.53
CA HIS A 275 -1.03 23.65 -8.78
C HIS A 275 -2.28 22.87 -9.15
N ARG A 276 -2.97 22.28 -8.16
CA ARG A 276 -4.20 21.52 -8.33
C ARG A 276 -5.19 21.85 -7.24
N GLY A 277 -6.31 22.44 -7.63
CA GLY A 277 -7.46 22.63 -6.75
C GLY A 277 -8.56 21.63 -7.08
N GLN A 278 -9.21 21.09 -6.08
CA GLN A 278 -10.35 20.19 -6.22
C GLN A 278 -11.44 20.62 -5.25
N PHE A 279 -12.69 20.71 -5.75
CA PHE A 279 -13.89 20.96 -4.98
C PHE A 279 -14.85 19.81 -5.21
N GLY A 280 -15.10 19.02 -4.17
CA GLY A 280 -15.89 17.81 -4.23
C GLY A 280 -17.24 17.94 -3.55
N ALA A 281 -18.18 17.11 -3.97
CA ALA A 281 -19.46 16.89 -3.33
C ALA A 281 -19.82 15.41 -3.38
N HIS A 282 -20.37 14.89 -2.29
CA HIS A 282 -20.88 13.52 -2.24
C HIS A 282 -22.26 13.46 -1.62
N LEU A 283 -23.03 12.46 -2.06
CA LEU A 283 -24.33 12.10 -1.53
C LEU A 283 -24.39 10.58 -1.42
N GLU A 284 -24.70 10.09 -0.24
CA GLU A 284 -24.97 8.68 0.00
C GLU A 284 -26.31 8.54 0.71
N TRP A 285 -27.09 7.55 0.31
CA TRP A 285 -28.26 7.08 1.03
C TRP A 285 -28.16 5.58 1.23
N LYS A 286 -28.40 5.15 2.46
CA LYS A 286 -28.35 3.73 2.80
C LYS A 286 -29.51 3.31 3.70
N ASN A 287 -29.94 2.08 3.49
CA ASN A 287 -30.78 1.32 4.39
C ASN A 287 -30.17 -0.06 4.66
N ASP A 288 -30.90 -0.99 5.27
CA ASP A 288 -30.40 -2.32 5.63
C ASP A 288 -29.99 -3.19 4.44
N PHE A 289 -30.43 -2.87 3.22
CA PHE A 289 -30.25 -3.69 2.03
C PHE A 289 -29.57 -2.98 0.88
N VAL A 290 -29.71 -1.67 0.79
CA VAL A 290 -29.26 -0.90 -0.39
C VAL A 290 -28.57 0.37 0.07
N LYS A 291 -27.44 0.63 -0.56
CA LYS A 291 -26.68 1.87 -0.51
C LYS A 291 -26.65 2.47 -1.91
N LEU A 292 -27.19 3.69 -2.06
CA LEU A 292 -27.07 4.49 -3.28
C LEU A 292 -26.09 5.61 -3.00
N TYR A 293 -25.15 5.85 -3.92
CA TYR A 293 -24.19 6.91 -3.73
C TYR A 293 -23.83 7.60 -5.04
N GLY A 294 -23.43 8.84 -4.91
CA GLY A 294 -22.87 9.62 -5.99
C GLY A 294 -21.87 10.62 -5.46
N ASN A 295 -20.77 10.78 -6.16
CA ASN A 295 -19.79 11.82 -5.91
C ASN A 295 -19.43 12.53 -7.20
N THR A 296 -19.02 13.77 -7.09
CA THR A 296 -18.50 14.57 -8.20
C THR A 296 -17.50 15.59 -7.66
N ALA A 297 -16.60 16.04 -8.50
CA ALA A 297 -15.70 17.14 -8.17
C ALA A 297 -15.48 18.05 -9.36
N ALA A 298 -15.04 19.28 -9.11
CA ALA A 298 -14.45 20.15 -10.11
C ALA A 298 -12.94 20.24 -9.83
N ILE A 299 -12.12 19.86 -10.78
CA ILE A 299 -10.67 19.89 -10.67
C ILE A 299 -10.12 20.96 -11.61
N VAL A 300 -9.29 21.84 -11.05
CA VAL A 300 -8.60 22.91 -11.77
C VAL A 300 -7.11 22.86 -11.47
N GLY A 301 -6.27 23.13 -12.45
CA GLY A 301 -4.82 23.13 -12.24
C GLY A 301 -4.05 23.46 -13.50
N ASN A 302 -2.77 23.77 -13.33
CA ASN A 302 -1.88 24.12 -14.44
C ASN A 302 -1.27 22.90 -15.16
N LEU A 303 -1.52 21.68 -14.66
CA LEU A 303 -1.05 20.42 -15.24
C LEU A 303 -2.18 19.66 -15.95
N ILE A 304 -3.32 20.30 -16.11
CA ILE A 304 -4.43 19.78 -16.92
C ILE A 304 -4.20 20.21 -18.36
N ASN A 305 -4.31 19.29 -19.30
CA ASN A 305 -4.22 19.58 -20.72
C ASN A 305 -5.29 20.61 -21.10
N ASP A 306 -4.90 21.61 -21.88
CA ASP A 306 -5.78 22.67 -22.41
C ASP A 306 -6.42 23.63 -21.36
N ASN A 307 -5.87 23.72 -20.15
CA ASN A 307 -6.43 24.54 -19.04
C ASN A 307 -7.93 24.31 -18.78
N ALA A 308 -8.42 23.14 -19.10
CA ALA A 308 -9.81 22.78 -18.90
C ALA A 308 -10.10 22.43 -17.43
N VAL A 309 -11.33 22.65 -17.03
CA VAL A 309 -11.84 22.10 -15.77
C VAL A 309 -12.25 20.65 -16.03
N ILE A 310 -11.72 19.71 -15.23
CA ILE A 310 -12.15 18.31 -15.28
C ILE A 310 -13.24 18.12 -14.24
N VAL A 311 -14.31 17.41 -14.61
CA VAL A 311 -15.42 17.08 -13.74
C VAL A 311 -15.56 15.56 -13.63
N PRO A 312 -14.78 14.89 -12.75
CA PRO A 312 -14.98 13.48 -12.46
C PRO A 312 -16.31 13.30 -11.70
N PHE A 313 -16.92 12.15 -11.91
CA PHE A 313 -18.10 11.74 -11.15
C PHE A 313 -18.18 10.23 -11.05
N THR A 314 -18.79 9.74 -9.99
CA THR A 314 -19.14 8.33 -9.79
C THR A 314 -20.60 8.27 -9.35
N VAL A 315 -21.33 7.31 -9.89
CA VAL A 315 -22.65 6.92 -9.38
C VAL A 315 -22.63 5.41 -9.17
N GLY A 316 -23.22 4.96 -8.08
CA GLY A 316 -23.21 3.55 -7.76
C GLY A 316 -24.37 3.10 -6.87
N VAL A 317 -24.60 1.80 -6.95
CA VAL A 317 -25.50 1.08 -6.06
C VAL A 317 -24.77 -0.14 -5.50
N ASP A 318 -24.82 -0.28 -4.19
CA ASP A 318 -24.37 -1.46 -3.47
C ASP A 318 -25.57 -2.05 -2.72
N SER A 319 -25.86 -3.31 -2.99
CA SER A 319 -27.01 -3.99 -2.42
C SER A 319 -26.58 -5.28 -1.75
N SER A 320 -27.11 -5.53 -0.55
CA SER A 320 -26.75 -6.69 0.25
C SER A 320 -27.98 -7.34 0.86
N PHE A 321 -28.27 -8.57 0.43
CA PHE A 321 -29.46 -9.31 0.82
C PHE A 321 -29.10 -10.54 1.64
N PRO A 322 -29.84 -10.84 2.73
CA PRO A 322 -29.60 -12.05 3.51
C PRO A 322 -29.94 -13.30 2.70
N VAL A 323 -29.11 -14.34 2.82
CA VAL A 323 -29.34 -15.64 2.20
C VAL A 323 -29.62 -16.66 3.29
N TYR A 324 -30.83 -17.17 3.34
CA TYR A 324 -31.33 -17.99 4.44
C TYR A 324 -30.55 -19.29 4.68
N PHE A 325 -29.99 -19.92 3.64
CA PHE A 325 -29.29 -21.20 3.78
C PHE A 325 -27.84 -21.08 4.26
N ALA A 326 -27.24 -19.87 4.24
CA ALA A 326 -25.81 -19.69 4.53
C ALA A 326 -25.54 -18.82 5.75
N ASN A 327 -26.55 -18.22 6.36
CA ASN A 327 -26.41 -17.17 7.37
C ASN A 327 -25.44 -16.04 6.95
N ARG A 328 -25.40 -15.76 5.64
CA ARG A 328 -24.52 -14.79 4.97
C ARG A 328 -25.33 -13.91 4.04
N ARG A 329 -24.70 -12.93 3.44
CA ARG A 329 -25.36 -12.00 2.53
C ARG A 329 -24.86 -12.19 1.09
N PHE A 330 -25.78 -12.12 0.16
CA PHE A 330 -25.49 -11.93 -1.26
C PHE A 330 -25.33 -10.44 -1.50
N SER A 331 -24.29 -10.00 -2.22
CA SER A 331 -24.09 -8.60 -2.54
C SER A 331 -23.92 -8.37 -4.05
N ILE A 332 -24.41 -7.22 -4.48
CA ILE A 332 -24.24 -6.71 -5.85
C ILE A 332 -23.76 -5.28 -5.74
N LEU A 333 -22.65 -4.98 -6.39
CA LEU A 333 -22.14 -3.63 -6.60
C LEU A 333 -22.24 -3.30 -8.10
N ALA A 334 -22.83 -2.17 -8.44
CA ALA A 334 -22.75 -1.60 -9.78
C ALA A 334 -22.38 -0.13 -9.66
N GLU A 335 -21.31 0.27 -10.30
CA GLU A 335 -20.87 1.67 -10.30
C GLU A 335 -20.27 2.08 -11.65
N GLY A 336 -20.26 3.37 -11.91
CA GLY A 336 -19.65 3.89 -13.11
C GLY A 336 -19.56 5.42 -13.10
N GLY A 337 -18.73 5.92 -13.99
CA GLY A 337 -18.50 7.36 -14.09
C GLY A 337 -17.20 7.71 -14.77
N ILE A 338 -16.59 8.80 -14.32
CA ILE A 338 -15.25 9.23 -14.70
C ILE A 338 -14.42 9.33 -13.45
N LYS A 339 -13.34 8.58 -13.40
CA LYS A 339 -12.29 8.69 -12.38
C LYS A 339 -11.19 9.60 -12.91
N THR A 340 -10.64 10.43 -12.04
CA THR A 340 -9.52 11.30 -12.38
C THR A 340 -8.50 11.21 -11.26
N GLU A 341 -7.24 11.03 -11.63
CA GLU A 341 -6.14 10.83 -10.70
C GLU A 341 -4.91 11.62 -11.15
N LYS A 342 -4.20 12.17 -10.18
CA LYS A 342 -2.85 12.67 -10.38
C LYS A 342 -1.90 11.75 -9.64
N ALA A 343 -1.13 10.96 -10.38
CA ALA A 343 -0.13 10.11 -9.79
C ALA A 343 0.97 10.96 -9.13
N ALA A 344 1.34 10.62 -7.90
CA ALA A 344 2.51 11.20 -7.25
C ALA A 344 3.79 10.63 -7.88
N LEU A 345 4.81 11.46 -8.06
CA LEU A 345 6.05 11.05 -8.73
C LEU A 345 6.76 9.92 -7.99
N ASN A 346 6.82 10.00 -6.67
CA ASN A 346 7.39 8.95 -5.82
C ASN A 346 6.65 7.61 -5.97
N GLU A 347 5.32 7.63 -6.09
CA GLU A 347 4.51 6.43 -6.26
C GLU A 347 4.75 5.78 -7.62
N LEU A 348 4.85 6.59 -8.68
CA LEU A 348 5.18 6.09 -10.01
C LEU A 348 6.55 5.41 -10.06
N GLU A 349 7.58 6.04 -9.47
CA GLU A 349 8.93 5.48 -9.44
C GLU A 349 9.09 4.32 -8.45
N GLU A 350 8.22 4.22 -7.45
CA GLU A 350 8.13 3.04 -6.59
C GLU A 350 7.45 1.86 -7.29
N LYS A 351 6.36 2.12 -8.01
CA LYS A 351 5.65 1.10 -8.78
C LYS A 351 6.51 0.54 -9.90
N TYR A 352 7.20 1.41 -10.62
CA TYR A 352 8.03 1.03 -11.76
C TYR A 352 9.51 1.18 -11.43
N LYS A 353 10.09 0.12 -10.86
CA LYS A 353 11.53 0.07 -10.58
C LYS A 353 12.35 0.40 -11.83
N PHE A 354 13.49 1.06 -11.65
CA PHE A 354 14.39 1.44 -12.73
C PHE A 354 13.77 2.38 -13.78
N ALA A 355 12.70 3.07 -13.42
CA ALA A 355 12.09 4.11 -14.25
C ALA A 355 12.21 5.48 -13.57
N GLU A 356 12.34 6.55 -14.38
CA GLU A 356 12.44 7.91 -13.88
C GLU A 356 11.47 8.83 -14.60
N ILE A 357 10.91 9.77 -13.86
CA ILE A 357 10.12 10.87 -14.39
C ILE A 357 10.75 12.20 -13.99
N ASN A 358 10.98 13.08 -14.97
CA ASN A 358 11.68 14.35 -14.82
C ASN A 358 10.76 15.56 -15.03
N TRP A 359 9.45 15.36 -15.02
CA TRP A 359 8.44 16.41 -15.13
C TRP A 359 7.27 16.10 -14.20
N ASN A 360 6.46 17.10 -13.90
CA ASN A 360 5.24 16.88 -13.14
C ASN A 360 4.26 16.01 -13.94
N ALA A 361 3.81 14.90 -13.34
CA ALA A 361 2.85 14.02 -13.97
C ALA A 361 1.55 14.78 -14.28
N PRO A 362 0.99 14.64 -15.49
CA PRO A 362 -0.31 15.21 -15.82
C PRO A 362 -1.44 14.53 -15.04
N GLU A 363 -2.60 15.14 -15.06
CA GLU A 363 -3.83 14.50 -14.58
C GLU A 363 -4.21 13.37 -15.54
N THR A 364 -4.54 12.20 -15.03
CA THR A 364 -5.10 11.07 -15.80
C THR A 364 -6.61 10.99 -15.57
N SER A 365 -7.35 10.55 -16.56
CA SER A 365 -8.82 10.41 -16.44
C SER A 365 -9.32 9.21 -17.24
N ASP A 366 -10.22 8.45 -16.63
CA ASP A 366 -10.81 7.28 -17.26
C ASP A 366 -12.34 7.26 -17.10
N TRP A 367 -13.04 7.00 -18.20
CA TRP A 367 -14.37 6.42 -18.12
C TRP A 367 -14.27 5.02 -17.53
N TYR A 368 -15.13 4.70 -16.59
CA TYR A 368 -15.18 3.35 -16.05
C TYR A 368 -16.59 2.89 -15.76
N GLY A 369 -16.77 1.56 -15.76
CA GLY A 369 -17.94 0.87 -15.27
C GLY A 369 -17.53 -0.42 -14.58
N LYS A 370 -18.07 -0.68 -13.40
CA LYS A 370 -17.78 -1.87 -12.59
C LYS A 370 -19.05 -2.55 -12.15
N LEU A 371 -19.07 -3.86 -12.26
CA LEU A 371 -20.12 -4.73 -11.76
C LEU A 371 -19.46 -5.83 -10.92
N ALA A 372 -19.88 -6.01 -9.68
CA ALA A 372 -19.36 -7.07 -8.83
C ALA A 372 -20.46 -7.80 -8.08
N PHE A 373 -20.25 -9.09 -7.85
CA PHE A 373 -21.17 -9.99 -7.15
C PHE A 373 -20.42 -10.78 -6.11
N THR A 374 -21.04 -10.97 -4.94
CA THR A 374 -20.57 -11.94 -3.96
C THR A 374 -21.71 -12.86 -3.57
N ILE A 375 -21.51 -14.14 -3.72
CA ILE A 375 -22.54 -15.16 -3.52
C ILE A 375 -22.04 -16.19 -2.50
N PRO A 376 -22.68 -16.36 -1.36
CA PRO A 376 -22.45 -17.50 -0.49
C PRO A 376 -23.09 -18.73 -1.11
N LEU A 377 -22.28 -19.63 -1.66
CA LEU A 377 -22.78 -20.85 -2.34
C LEU A 377 -23.26 -21.90 -1.33
N LYS A 378 -22.56 -22.03 -0.19
CA LYS A 378 -22.90 -22.85 0.98
C LYS A 378 -22.24 -22.24 2.22
N THR A 379 -22.48 -22.84 3.41
CA THR A 379 -21.84 -22.39 4.66
C THR A 379 -20.32 -22.31 4.58
N ALA A 380 -19.69 -23.19 3.80
CA ALA A 380 -18.25 -23.27 3.64
C ALA A 380 -17.72 -22.58 2.37
N PHE A 381 -18.58 -22.23 1.40
CA PHE A 381 -18.17 -21.67 0.11
C PHE A 381 -18.67 -20.25 -0.09
N THR A 382 -17.80 -19.40 -0.61
CA THR A 382 -18.13 -18.05 -1.07
C THR A 382 -17.52 -17.86 -2.45
N GLY A 383 -18.33 -17.42 -3.42
CA GLY A 383 -17.87 -17.02 -4.74
C GLY A 383 -18.05 -15.54 -4.94
N SER A 384 -17.09 -14.87 -5.57
CA SER A 384 -17.23 -13.51 -6.06
C SER A 384 -16.78 -13.40 -7.51
N ALA A 385 -17.38 -12.48 -8.23
CA ALA A 385 -17.02 -12.14 -9.58
C ALA A 385 -17.08 -10.63 -9.76
N SER A 386 -16.13 -10.04 -10.48
CA SER A 386 -16.18 -8.65 -10.89
C SER A 386 -15.84 -8.49 -12.36
N LEU A 387 -16.45 -7.49 -12.98
CA LEU A 387 -16.21 -7.04 -14.33
C LEU A 387 -15.95 -5.55 -14.28
N GLU A 388 -14.85 -5.10 -14.84
CA GLU A 388 -14.51 -3.68 -14.88
C GLU A 388 -14.06 -3.28 -16.29
N TYR A 389 -14.63 -2.22 -16.79
CA TYR A 389 -14.21 -1.58 -18.03
C TYR A 389 -13.65 -0.20 -17.73
N ARG A 390 -12.49 0.13 -18.31
CA ARG A 390 -11.89 1.47 -18.26
C ARG A 390 -11.45 1.91 -19.63
N GLN A 391 -11.55 3.20 -19.89
CA GLN A 391 -11.07 3.83 -21.12
C GLN A 391 -10.62 5.25 -20.83
N THR A 392 -9.45 5.65 -21.35
CA THR A 392 -8.94 7.02 -21.23
C THR A 392 -10.00 8.06 -21.64
N ALA A 393 -10.22 9.03 -20.75
CA ALA A 393 -11.17 10.13 -20.91
C ALA A 393 -10.46 11.48 -21.07
N TYR A 394 -11.12 12.45 -21.71
CA TYR A 394 -10.64 13.83 -21.90
C TYR A 394 -9.24 13.97 -22.52
N GLY A 395 -8.70 12.94 -23.17
CA GLY A 395 -7.33 12.94 -23.66
C GLY A 395 -6.25 12.93 -22.57
N ASN A 396 -6.64 12.78 -21.30
CA ASN A 396 -5.72 12.70 -20.16
C ASN A 396 -5.16 11.28 -20.05
N LYS A 397 -4.02 11.08 -20.66
CA LYS A 397 -3.37 9.78 -20.80
C LYS A 397 -2.72 9.30 -19.51
N THR A 398 -2.60 7.99 -19.38
CA THR A 398 -1.82 7.36 -18.32
C THR A 398 -0.32 7.41 -18.63
N LEU A 399 0.50 7.21 -17.59
CA LEU A 399 1.96 7.17 -17.70
C LEU A 399 2.45 5.73 -17.57
N GLU A 400 3.24 5.29 -18.54
CA GLU A 400 3.90 4.00 -18.54
C GLU A 400 5.39 4.13 -18.88
N PRO A 401 6.27 3.26 -18.32
CA PRO A 401 7.67 3.27 -18.68
C PRO A 401 7.92 2.59 -20.04
N ASP A 402 8.83 3.13 -20.83
CA ASP A 402 9.27 2.54 -22.10
C ASP A 402 10.29 1.42 -21.84
N TYR A 403 9.82 0.21 -21.62
CA TYR A 403 10.67 -0.97 -21.42
C TYR A 403 11.37 -1.46 -22.70
N SER A 404 11.10 -0.90 -23.86
CA SER A 404 11.80 -1.21 -25.10
C SER A 404 13.15 -0.49 -25.21
N SER A 405 13.38 0.52 -24.37
CA SER A 405 14.63 1.29 -24.37
C SER A 405 15.83 0.43 -23.93
N SER A 406 16.98 0.63 -24.58
CA SER A 406 18.26 0.06 -24.17
C SER A 406 18.92 0.81 -23.01
N ASP A 407 18.37 1.97 -22.62
CA ASP A 407 18.93 2.78 -21.52
C ASP A 407 18.87 2.03 -20.18
N PRO A 408 19.82 2.27 -19.27
CA PRO A 408 19.80 1.62 -17.94
C PRO A 408 18.60 2.06 -17.11
N ILE A 409 18.04 3.23 -17.32
CA ILE A 409 16.85 3.73 -16.67
C ILE A 409 15.79 4.03 -17.71
N TYR A 410 14.59 3.50 -17.51
CA TYR A 410 13.47 3.67 -18.42
C TYR A 410 12.84 5.05 -18.26
N LYS A 411 12.37 5.63 -19.37
CA LYS A 411 11.64 6.89 -19.39
C LYS A 411 10.15 6.63 -19.42
N PHE A 412 9.37 7.46 -18.75
CA PHE A 412 7.91 7.43 -18.87
C PHE A 412 7.45 8.10 -20.18
N TYR A 413 6.37 7.58 -20.71
CA TYR A 413 5.63 8.16 -21.83
C TYR A 413 4.13 8.15 -21.55
N GLU A 414 3.39 8.99 -22.23
CA GLU A 414 1.94 9.08 -22.13
C GLU A 414 1.27 8.11 -23.10
N THR A 415 0.35 7.29 -22.62
CA THR A 415 -0.43 6.34 -23.43
C THR A 415 -1.91 6.38 -23.11
N SER A 416 -2.75 6.15 -24.11
CA SER A 416 -4.18 5.91 -23.92
C SER A 416 -4.41 4.41 -23.82
N HIS A 417 -5.37 4.00 -22.98
CA HIS A 417 -5.68 2.60 -22.80
C HIS A 417 -7.17 2.32 -22.83
N GLN A 418 -7.49 1.08 -23.16
CA GLN A 418 -8.80 0.45 -22.98
C GLN A 418 -8.58 -0.84 -22.19
N LEU A 419 -9.15 -0.94 -21.02
CA LEU A 419 -9.01 -2.11 -20.15
C LEU A 419 -10.37 -2.76 -19.97
N PHE A 420 -10.42 -4.09 -20.10
CA PHE A 420 -11.55 -4.89 -19.65
C PHE A 420 -11.02 -5.98 -18.75
N ILE A 421 -11.31 -5.86 -17.47
CA ILE A 421 -10.77 -6.72 -16.41
C ILE A 421 -11.90 -7.61 -15.91
N THR A 422 -11.62 -8.89 -15.75
CA THR A 422 -12.52 -9.85 -15.10
C THR A 422 -11.80 -10.53 -13.96
N ASP A 423 -12.43 -10.58 -12.79
CA ASP A 423 -11.92 -11.29 -11.62
C ASP A 423 -12.96 -12.29 -11.15
N PHE A 424 -12.52 -13.51 -10.85
CA PHE A 424 -13.32 -14.56 -10.22
C PHE A 424 -12.57 -15.09 -9.02
N VAL A 425 -13.20 -15.05 -7.87
CA VAL A 425 -12.63 -15.59 -6.64
C VAL A 425 -13.57 -16.63 -6.05
N LEU A 426 -13.01 -17.79 -5.69
CA LEU A 426 -13.72 -18.83 -4.95
C LEU A 426 -12.96 -19.10 -3.65
N SER A 427 -13.65 -18.97 -2.54
CA SER A 427 -13.14 -19.26 -1.21
C SER A 427 -13.87 -20.45 -0.61
N TYR A 428 -13.12 -21.37 -0.05
CA TYR A 428 -13.63 -22.53 0.68
C TYR A 428 -12.99 -22.60 2.06
N HIS A 429 -13.82 -22.63 3.09
CA HIS A 429 -13.35 -22.76 4.47
C HIS A 429 -13.96 -24.00 5.11
N TYR A 430 -13.11 -24.89 5.60
CA TYR A 430 -13.52 -26.10 6.27
C TYR A 430 -12.59 -26.37 7.47
N GLU A 431 -13.15 -26.31 8.67
CA GLU A 431 -12.41 -26.48 9.94
C GLU A 431 -11.15 -25.59 9.99
N ASP A 432 -9.97 -26.21 9.99
CA ASP A 432 -8.67 -25.58 10.08
C ASP A 432 -8.08 -25.22 8.70
N PHE A 433 -8.81 -25.48 7.59
CA PHE A 433 -8.35 -25.25 6.23
C PHE A 433 -9.10 -24.09 5.58
N THR A 434 -8.36 -23.24 4.89
CA THR A 434 -8.90 -22.23 3.98
C THR A 434 -8.25 -22.40 2.62
N PHE A 435 -9.06 -22.55 1.58
CA PHE A 435 -8.62 -22.60 0.20
C PHE A 435 -9.22 -21.43 -0.56
N ASN A 436 -8.37 -20.69 -1.27
CA ASN A 436 -8.77 -19.61 -2.16
C ASN A 436 -8.23 -19.86 -3.56
N THR A 437 -9.04 -19.57 -4.55
CA THR A 437 -8.60 -19.50 -5.94
C THR A 437 -9.12 -18.22 -6.57
N GLU A 438 -8.28 -17.58 -7.32
CA GLU A 438 -8.56 -16.35 -8.05
C GLU A 438 -8.13 -16.52 -9.50
N TRP A 439 -8.96 -16.05 -10.41
CA TRP A 439 -8.64 -15.93 -11.82
C TRP A 439 -8.92 -14.50 -12.26
N ARG A 440 -7.89 -13.79 -12.68
CA ARG A 440 -7.96 -12.45 -13.24
C ARG A 440 -7.55 -12.46 -14.69
N SER A 441 -8.28 -11.73 -15.52
CA SER A 441 -7.95 -11.56 -16.94
C SER A 441 -8.08 -10.11 -17.38
N ASN A 442 -7.10 -9.67 -18.15
CA ASN A 442 -7.09 -8.42 -18.90
C ASN A 442 -7.39 -8.78 -20.37
N TRP A 443 -8.50 -8.26 -20.94
CA TRP A 443 -9.00 -8.69 -22.24
C TRP A 443 -8.67 -7.71 -23.41
N MET A 444 -8.21 -6.53 -23.08
CA MET A 444 -7.85 -5.50 -24.05
C MET A 444 -6.39 -5.12 -23.87
N ASP A 445 -6.10 -3.84 -23.67
CA ASP A 445 -4.74 -3.44 -23.36
C ASP A 445 -4.28 -4.05 -22.03
N VAL A 446 -3.00 -4.37 -21.93
CA VAL A 446 -2.40 -4.87 -20.72
C VAL A 446 -1.39 -3.84 -20.23
N PRO A 447 -1.59 -3.26 -19.03
CA PRO A 447 -0.65 -2.30 -18.48
C PRO A 447 0.77 -2.87 -18.37
N ALA A 448 1.75 -2.00 -18.38
CA ALA A 448 3.15 -2.37 -18.26
C ALA A 448 3.39 -3.24 -17.01
N LEU A 449 4.11 -4.36 -17.18
CA LEU A 449 4.41 -5.39 -16.18
C LEU A 449 3.21 -6.25 -15.70
N GLU A 450 2.03 -6.03 -16.22
CA GLU A 450 0.90 -6.91 -15.95
C GLU A 450 0.84 -8.10 -16.92
N THR A 451 0.02 -9.07 -16.61
CA THR A 451 -0.19 -10.27 -17.42
C THR A 451 -1.60 -10.27 -18.04
N TYR A 452 -1.77 -10.94 -19.19
CA TYR A 452 -3.10 -11.13 -19.77
C TYR A 452 -4.01 -11.91 -18.84
N GLN A 453 -3.48 -12.95 -18.19
CA GLN A 453 -4.23 -13.72 -17.21
C GLN A 453 -3.32 -14.09 -16.03
N LEU A 454 -3.92 -14.11 -14.85
CA LEU A 454 -3.28 -14.53 -13.62
C LEU A 454 -4.19 -15.51 -12.90
N VAL A 455 -3.66 -16.69 -12.57
CA VAL A 455 -4.38 -17.69 -11.77
C VAL A 455 -3.63 -17.88 -10.46
N ASN A 456 -4.32 -17.62 -9.36
CA ASN A 456 -3.79 -17.78 -8.01
C ASN A 456 -4.51 -18.91 -7.30
N PHE A 457 -3.75 -19.76 -6.61
CA PHE A 457 -4.25 -20.75 -5.66
C PHE A 457 -3.57 -20.50 -4.32
N ALA A 458 -4.32 -20.47 -3.25
CA ALA A 458 -3.78 -20.36 -1.90
C ALA A 458 -4.47 -21.39 -0.99
N LEU A 459 -3.65 -22.11 -0.24
CA LEU A 459 -4.09 -23.05 0.78
C LEU A 459 -3.47 -22.62 2.11
N ASN A 460 -4.30 -22.35 3.08
CA ASN A 460 -3.89 -22.07 4.46
C ASN A 460 -4.40 -23.18 5.37
N TRP A 461 -3.53 -23.65 6.23
CA TRP A 461 -3.87 -24.58 7.31
C TRP A 461 -3.30 -24.10 8.62
N GLN A 462 -4.11 -24.15 9.66
CA GLN A 462 -3.68 -23.79 11.00
C GLN A 462 -4.32 -24.73 12.03
N ASP A 463 -3.50 -25.35 12.88
CA ASP A 463 -3.98 -26.13 14.04
C ASP A 463 -4.91 -25.29 14.91
N ASN A 464 -5.98 -25.88 15.44
CA ASN A 464 -7.00 -25.25 16.28
C ASN A 464 -6.45 -24.54 17.54
N LYS A 465 -5.23 -24.92 17.99
CA LYS A 465 -4.49 -24.24 19.06
C LYS A 465 -3.46 -23.25 18.54
N SER A 466 -3.40 -23.02 17.25
CA SER A 466 -2.44 -22.13 16.58
C SER A 466 -0.97 -22.40 16.95
N ARG A 467 -0.63 -23.68 17.20
CA ARG A 467 0.74 -24.10 17.50
C ARG A 467 1.55 -24.36 16.25
N TYR A 468 0.88 -24.81 15.21
CA TYR A 468 1.46 -25.12 13.90
C TYR A 468 0.57 -24.52 12.82
N GLY A 469 1.15 -24.20 11.70
CA GLY A 469 0.42 -23.83 10.51
C GLY A 469 1.31 -23.87 9.28
N ALA A 470 0.67 -23.92 8.13
CA ALA A 470 1.34 -23.93 6.84
C ALA A 470 0.48 -23.19 5.81
N ASP A 471 1.15 -22.45 4.96
CA ASP A 471 0.61 -21.71 3.83
C ASP A 471 1.29 -22.17 2.56
N LEU A 472 0.52 -22.39 1.51
CA LEU A 472 1.00 -22.68 0.17
C LEU A 472 0.29 -21.78 -0.81
N SER A 473 1.04 -21.07 -1.65
CA SER A 473 0.47 -20.30 -2.75
C SER A 473 1.14 -20.65 -4.07
N VAL A 474 0.33 -20.68 -5.12
CA VAL A 474 0.75 -20.91 -6.50
C VAL A 474 0.15 -19.81 -7.36
N THR A 475 1.01 -19.02 -7.99
CA THR A 475 0.64 -17.98 -8.95
C THR A 475 1.12 -18.40 -10.33
N LEU A 476 0.21 -18.48 -11.28
CA LEU A 476 0.48 -18.82 -12.68
C LEU A 476 0.21 -17.61 -13.57
N PRO A 477 1.24 -16.88 -14.00
CA PRO A 477 1.10 -15.79 -14.96
C PRO A 477 0.99 -16.36 -16.39
N ILE A 478 0.12 -15.79 -17.19
CA ILE A 478 -0.12 -16.17 -18.59
C ILE A 478 -0.08 -14.89 -19.43
N ASN A 479 0.93 -14.77 -20.27
CA ASN A 479 1.05 -13.72 -21.29
C ASN A 479 0.77 -14.33 -22.68
N SER A 480 1.64 -14.13 -23.65
CA SER A 480 1.57 -14.86 -24.94
C SER A 480 1.79 -16.36 -24.75
N GLU A 481 2.49 -16.76 -23.71
CA GLU A 481 2.79 -18.13 -23.30
C GLU A 481 2.55 -18.29 -21.81
N VAL A 482 2.45 -19.54 -21.35
CA VAL A 482 2.39 -19.87 -19.92
C VAL A 482 3.80 -19.70 -19.34
N GLU A 483 3.93 -18.76 -18.42
CA GLU A 483 5.20 -18.51 -17.76
C GLU A 483 5.44 -19.48 -16.60
N THR A 484 6.69 -19.49 -16.11
CA THR A 484 7.06 -20.32 -14.96
C THR A 484 6.24 -19.93 -13.73
N PRO A 485 5.51 -20.87 -13.10
CA PRO A 485 4.71 -20.57 -11.93
C PRO A 485 5.56 -20.07 -10.76
N VAL A 486 4.99 -19.19 -9.95
CA VAL A 486 5.56 -18.77 -8.66
C VAL A 486 4.93 -19.63 -7.58
N ILE A 487 5.72 -20.45 -6.90
CA ILE A 487 5.24 -21.31 -5.82
C ILE A 487 5.90 -20.84 -4.52
N ASN A 488 5.09 -20.43 -3.54
CA ASN A 488 5.57 -20.04 -2.23
C ASN A 488 5.00 -20.99 -1.17
N ALA A 489 5.82 -21.30 -0.18
CA ALA A 489 5.39 -22.08 0.98
C ALA A 489 5.92 -21.44 2.25
N GLU A 490 5.08 -21.41 3.27
CA GLU A 490 5.45 -20.96 4.61
C GLU A 490 4.95 -21.98 5.63
N ALA A 491 5.73 -22.24 6.65
CA ALA A 491 5.33 -23.06 7.78
C ALA A 491 5.81 -22.43 9.07
N PHE A 492 5.01 -22.53 10.11
CA PHE A 492 5.40 -22.01 11.41
C PHE A 492 5.19 -23.02 12.53
N VAL A 493 5.96 -22.84 13.58
CA VAL A 493 5.81 -23.51 14.87
C VAL A 493 5.90 -22.49 15.99
N ARG A 494 4.97 -22.54 16.93
CA ARG A 494 5.00 -21.76 18.16
C ARG A 494 5.94 -22.45 19.14
N LEU A 495 7.08 -21.83 19.42
CA LEU A 495 8.08 -22.34 20.37
C LEU A 495 7.65 -22.08 21.82
N THR A 496 7.12 -20.87 22.08
CA THR A 496 6.57 -20.47 23.38
C THR A 496 5.30 -19.63 23.17
N SER A 497 4.65 -19.18 24.23
CA SER A 497 3.52 -18.24 24.12
C SER A 497 3.90 -16.93 23.42
N SER A 498 5.17 -16.53 23.51
CA SER A 498 5.68 -15.26 23.02
C SER A 498 6.62 -15.37 21.81
N VAL A 499 6.92 -16.59 21.33
CA VAL A 499 7.89 -16.78 20.24
C VAL A 499 7.37 -17.79 19.23
N ARG A 500 7.42 -17.42 17.95
CA ARG A 500 7.10 -18.27 16.81
C ARG A 500 8.30 -18.33 15.86
N ALA A 501 8.68 -19.53 15.44
CA ALA A 501 9.63 -19.73 14.35
C ALA A 501 8.85 -19.97 13.06
N ILE A 502 9.32 -19.37 11.97
CA ILE A 502 8.71 -19.42 10.65
C ILE A 502 9.79 -19.79 9.64
N LEU A 503 9.49 -20.73 8.76
CA LEU A 503 10.26 -21.02 7.56
C LEU A 503 9.45 -20.56 6.36
N SER A 504 9.98 -19.62 5.60
CA SER A 504 9.36 -19.11 4.37
C SER A 504 10.23 -19.44 3.18
N VAL A 505 9.65 -20.07 2.17
CA VAL A 505 10.32 -20.41 0.92
C VAL A 505 9.52 -19.77 -0.21
N ASN A 506 10.13 -18.82 -0.90
CA ASN A 506 9.50 -18.08 -1.98
C ASN A 506 10.05 -18.55 -3.33
N ASP A 507 9.19 -18.63 -4.33
CA ASP A 507 9.52 -19.04 -5.69
C ASP A 507 10.37 -20.34 -5.73
N ILE A 508 9.80 -21.41 -5.21
CA ILE A 508 10.43 -22.72 -5.05
C ILE A 508 11.01 -23.22 -6.39
N VAL A 509 10.32 -22.93 -7.51
CA VAL A 509 10.78 -23.36 -8.84
C VAL A 509 12.12 -22.69 -9.19
N LYS A 510 12.22 -21.38 -9.01
CA LYS A 510 13.46 -20.64 -9.29
C LYS A 510 14.54 -20.91 -8.24
N LEU A 511 14.16 -21.21 -7.01
CA LEU A 511 15.11 -21.68 -5.99
C LEU A 511 15.75 -23.00 -6.38
N TYR A 512 14.96 -23.95 -6.93
CA TYR A 512 15.45 -25.27 -7.36
C TYR A 512 16.29 -25.21 -8.64
N THR A 513 15.84 -24.44 -9.65
CA THR A 513 16.56 -24.32 -10.92
C THR A 513 17.79 -23.43 -10.83
N GLY A 514 17.86 -22.53 -9.85
CA GLY A 514 18.92 -21.52 -9.74
C GLY A 514 18.81 -20.41 -10.80
N GLU A 515 17.77 -20.41 -11.61
CA GLU A 515 17.57 -19.39 -12.64
C GLU A 515 16.92 -18.13 -12.05
N PRO A 516 17.35 -16.92 -12.43
CA PRO A 516 16.73 -15.69 -11.97
C PRO A 516 15.37 -15.45 -12.64
N ARG A 517 14.55 -14.62 -12.01
CA ARG A 517 13.48 -13.88 -12.70
C ARG A 517 14.03 -12.56 -13.21
N TYR A 518 13.42 -12.05 -14.26
CA TYR A 518 13.81 -10.77 -14.83
C TYR A 518 12.69 -9.75 -14.66
N TYR A 519 13.04 -8.55 -14.26
CA TYR A 519 12.19 -7.39 -14.28
C TYR A 519 12.36 -6.65 -15.61
N ALA A 520 11.27 -6.45 -16.33
CA ALA A 520 11.27 -5.82 -17.65
C ALA A 520 12.28 -6.46 -18.64
N GLY A 521 12.51 -7.77 -18.53
CA GLY A 521 13.43 -8.51 -19.40
C GLY A 521 14.92 -8.20 -19.25
N LYS A 522 15.30 -7.28 -18.36
CA LYS A 522 16.67 -6.76 -18.26
C LYS A 522 17.32 -6.95 -16.90
N TYR A 523 16.64 -6.57 -15.84
CA TYR A 523 17.17 -6.64 -14.48
C TYR A 523 16.80 -7.93 -13.80
N VAL A 524 17.78 -8.56 -13.14
CA VAL A 524 17.51 -9.72 -12.28
C VAL A 524 16.66 -9.26 -11.09
N ALA A 525 15.46 -9.80 -11.00
CA ALA A 525 14.58 -9.61 -9.85
C ALA A 525 14.91 -10.63 -8.76
N ARG A 526 14.38 -10.40 -7.55
CA ARG A 526 14.40 -11.45 -6.52
C ARG A 526 13.72 -12.69 -7.08
N GLY A 527 14.44 -13.80 -7.07
CA GLY A 527 13.90 -15.11 -7.46
C GLY A 527 13.65 -15.98 -6.24
N GLY A 528 13.96 -17.27 -6.35
CA GLY A 528 13.77 -18.23 -5.27
C GLY A 528 14.58 -17.87 -4.02
N SER A 529 13.92 -17.89 -2.86
CA SER A 529 14.55 -17.61 -1.58
C SER A 529 14.03 -18.53 -0.48
N ALA A 530 14.89 -18.80 0.50
CA ALA A 530 14.53 -19.54 1.71
C ALA A 530 14.97 -18.74 2.94
N VAL A 531 14.04 -18.42 3.82
CA VAL A 531 14.25 -17.51 4.95
C VAL A 531 13.72 -18.14 6.22
N VAL A 532 14.50 -18.04 7.30
CA VAL A 532 14.07 -18.40 8.65
C VAL A 532 13.77 -17.10 9.41
N LEU A 533 12.60 -17.03 10.01
CA LEU A 533 12.11 -15.85 10.73
C LEU A 533 11.79 -16.25 12.18
N LEU A 534 12.06 -15.35 13.11
CA LEU A 534 11.59 -15.42 14.48
C LEU A 534 10.62 -14.24 14.71
N LYS A 535 9.38 -14.56 15.09
CA LYS A 535 8.37 -13.58 15.47
C LYS A 535 8.19 -13.59 16.98
N PHE A 536 8.22 -12.41 17.58
CA PHE A 536 8.11 -12.17 19.02
C PHE A 536 6.84 -11.38 19.31
N PHE A 537 6.18 -11.70 20.41
CA PHE A 537 4.98 -11.03 20.90
C PHE A 537 5.20 -10.61 22.36
N PHE A 538 4.95 -9.34 22.69
CA PHE A 538 5.21 -8.75 24.02
C PHE A 538 3.96 -8.07 24.61
#